data_b86732db5b6355549ed667b47f164fc4
#
_entry.id   b86732db5b6355549ed667b47f164fc4
#
_cell.length_a   1.000
_cell.length_b   1.000
_cell.length_c   1.000
_cell.angle_alpha   90.00
_cell.angle_beta   90.00
_cell.angle_gamma   90.00
#
_symmetry.space_group_name_H-M   'P 1'
#
loop_
_entity.id
_entity.type
_entity.pdbx_description
1 polymer ?
#
loop_
_entity_poly.entity_id
_entity_poly.type
_entity_poly.pdbx_seq_one_letter_code
_entity_poly.pdbx_strand_id
1 'polypeptide(L)'
;MTDILNRSRQGLPFQRIMTQQEIGSETFLDPDYEPESAWLVFEDAVPTAYGEAFIDRQRVAFGRNDSSGRLEVVPEARGRGIEQQLLRRILDLTREKRLEAVQFQCSGKDTWKSSLLNEAGFRDLHHYFSMVRKGSLLPGKAFWPEGAIHRHRMFKEASDEELRDALALSNEAFSELFNYSPWPLERLVSFRDTTEDVLRLTFAYFEGRLVGVCWSEDSVPYNAEHGLKDGWIDVLAVSRPHRRRGLGKALILDGMDWLLGRGLNVIHLGVDAENRNALGLYTSLGFSVLHENITYVHDV
;
A
#
# COMPACT_ATOMS: atom_id res chain seq x y z
N MET A 1 11.87 4.42 17.06
CA MET A 1 10.67 4.33 16.21
C MET A 1 10.31 2.89 15.88
N THR A 2 11.20 2.08 15.30
CA THR A 2 10.93 0.68 14.91
C THR A 2 10.33 -0.16 16.04
N ASP A 3 10.94 -0.11 17.23
CA ASP A 3 10.41 -0.81 18.41
C ASP A 3 9.00 -0.35 18.80
N ILE A 4 8.74 0.95 18.77
CA ILE A 4 7.40 1.51 19.05
C ILE A 4 6.37 0.98 18.04
N LEU A 5 6.67 1.05 16.72
CA LEU A 5 5.75 0.57 15.69
C LEU A 5 5.43 -0.92 15.86
N ASN A 6 6.44 -1.74 16.05
CA ASN A 6 6.27 -3.18 16.20
C ASN A 6 5.49 -3.55 17.47
N ARG A 7 5.77 -2.87 18.60
CA ARG A 7 5.07 -3.11 19.86
C ARG A 7 3.64 -2.55 19.88
N SER A 8 3.43 -1.38 19.33
CA SER A 8 2.08 -0.76 19.27
C SER A 8 1.08 -1.61 18.49
N ARG A 9 1.57 -2.36 17.50
CA ARG A 9 0.77 -3.21 16.61
C ARG A 9 0.75 -4.68 17.01
N GLN A 10 1.46 -5.04 18.08
CA GLN A 10 1.55 -6.43 18.54
C GLN A 10 0.16 -7.01 18.82
N GLY A 11 -0.11 -8.18 18.25
CA GLY A 11 -1.39 -8.86 18.38
C GLY A 11 -2.46 -8.43 17.35
N LEU A 12 -2.18 -7.42 16.53
CA LEU A 12 -3.04 -7.17 15.37
C LEU A 12 -2.83 -8.27 14.31
N PRO A 13 -3.89 -8.74 13.66
CA PRO A 13 -3.76 -9.71 12.58
C PRO A 13 -2.93 -9.10 11.45
N PHE A 14 -1.97 -9.88 10.94
CA PHE A 14 -1.12 -9.51 9.80
C PHE A 14 -0.24 -8.27 10.01
N GLN A 15 0.26 -8.14 11.23
CA GLN A 15 1.30 -7.18 11.49
C GLN A 15 2.58 -7.60 10.74
N ARG A 16 2.98 -6.79 9.75
CA ARG A 16 4.33 -6.87 9.22
C ARG A 16 5.29 -6.30 10.27
N ILE A 17 6.24 -7.10 10.71
CA ILE A 17 7.31 -6.64 11.59
C ILE A 17 8.28 -5.83 10.74
N MET A 18 8.43 -4.55 11.08
CA MET A 18 9.30 -3.63 10.35
C MET A 18 10.73 -3.70 10.88
N THR A 19 11.68 -3.73 9.99
CA THR A 19 13.11 -3.60 10.32
C THR A 19 13.52 -2.13 10.41
N GLN A 20 14.69 -1.85 10.98
CA GLN A 20 15.24 -0.49 11.01
C GLN A 20 15.54 0.02 9.60
N GLN A 21 15.97 -0.87 8.70
CA GLN A 21 16.27 -0.52 7.32
C GLN A 21 15.00 -0.11 6.56
N GLU A 22 13.92 -0.88 6.69
CA GLU A 22 12.62 -0.55 6.08
C GLU A 22 12.07 0.77 6.59
N ILE A 23 12.05 0.99 7.91
CA ILE A 23 11.62 2.28 8.47
C ILE A 23 12.52 3.42 7.98
N GLY A 24 13.83 3.18 7.86
CA GLY A 24 14.77 4.15 7.32
C GLY A 24 14.42 4.57 5.90
N SER A 25 14.21 3.59 5.03
CA SER A 25 13.89 3.83 3.61
C SER A 25 12.47 4.39 3.40
N GLU A 26 11.49 3.89 4.11
CA GLU A 26 10.08 4.25 3.93
C GLU A 26 9.68 5.58 4.61
N THR A 27 10.48 6.05 5.57
CA THR A 27 10.14 7.27 6.32
C THR A 27 11.23 8.33 6.19
N PHE A 28 12.45 8.03 6.65
CA PHE A 28 13.48 9.07 6.79
C PHE A 28 14.18 9.45 5.48
N LEU A 29 14.16 8.57 4.48
CA LEU A 29 14.69 8.84 3.14
C LEU A 29 13.62 9.35 2.17
N ASP A 30 12.36 9.44 2.61
CA ASP A 30 11.33 10.07 1.79
C ASP A 30 11.63 11.57 1.63
N PRO A 31 11.63 12.12 0.40
CA PRO A 31 11.96 13.53 0.15
C PRO A 31 10.97 14.51 0.79
N ASP A 32 9.79 14.04 1.16
CA ASP A 32 8.75 14.83 1.83
C ASP A 32 8.78 14.69 3.36
N TYR A 33 9.70 13.90 3.92
CA TYR A 33 9.87 13.78 5.36
C TYR A 33 10.43 15.08 5.97
N GLU A 34 9.72 15.64 6.93
CA GLU A 34 10.12 16.82 7.70
C GLU A 34 10.30 16.42 9.18
N PRO A 35 11.54 16.47 9.75
CA PRO A 35 11.77 16.09 11.16
C PRO A 35 10.92 16.86 12.16
N GLU A 36 10.58 18.11 11.87
CA GLU A 36 9.71 18.95 12.70
C GLU A 36 8.25 18.53 12.71
N SER A 37 7.83 17.68 11.75
CA SER A 37 6.48 17.11 11.69
C SER A 37 6.35 15.77 12.38
N ALA A 38 7.41 15.30 13.06
CA ALA A 38 7.45 14.03 13.75
C ALA A 38 7.91 14.17 15.21
N TRP A 39 7.30 13.41 16.12
CA TRP A 39 7.59 13.47 17.55
C TRP A 39 7.79 12.08 18.15
N LEU A 40 8.86 11.96 18.92
CA LEU A 40 9.11 10.81 19.80
C LEU A 40 8.83 11.23 21.25
N VAL A 41 8.09 10.40 21.96
CA VAL A 41 7.82 10.57 23.40
C VAL A 41 8.63 9.56 24.19
N PHE A 42 9.26 10.04 25.25
CA PHE A 42 10.06 9.22 26.18
C PHE A 42 9.46 9.29 27.57
N GLU A 43 9.36 8.14 28.24
CA GLU A 43 9.13 8.00 29.68
C GLU A 43 10.35 7.33 30.29
N ASP A 44 10.98 7.94 31.30
CA ASP A 44 12.21 7.44 31.93
C ASP A 44 13.31 7.01 30.93
N ALA A 45 13.54 7.83 29.90
CA ALA A 45 14.46 7.59 28.80
C ALA A 45 14.09 6.40 27.87
N VAL A 46 12.93 5.79 28.04
CA VAL A 46 12.41 4.73 27.16
C VAL A 46 11.45 5.35 26.14
N PRO A 47 11.63 5.10 24.83
CA PRO A 47 10.72 5.61 23.83
C PRO A 47 9.39 4.84 23.90
N THR A 48 8.27 5.57 24.10
CA THR A 48 6.95 5.00 24.36
C THR A 48 5.90 5.33 23.31
N ALA A 49 6.09 6.45 22.58
CA ALA A 49 5.14 6.82 21.53
C ALA A 49 5.81 7.57 20.38
N TYR A 50 5.18 7.51 19.22
CA TYR A 50 5.53 8.23 18.01
C TYR A 50 4.28 8.85 17.39
N GLY A 51 4.40 10.11 16.99
CA GLY A 51 3.39 10.82 16.22
C GLY A 51 4.01 11.54 15.03
N GLU A 52 3.28 11.65 13.93
CA GLU A 52 3.74 12.30 12.71
C GLU A 52 2.55 12.87 11.94
N ALA A 53 2.76 14.07 11.36
CA ALA A 53 1.89 14.62 10.32
C ALA A 53 2.69 14.68 9.02
N PHE A 54 2.56 13.66 8.19
CA PHE A 54 3.26 13.57 6.90
C PHE A 54 2.50 14.36 5.83
N ILE A 55 3.20 15.20 5.09
CA ILE A 55 2.65 16.03 4.02
C ILE A 55 3.26 15.60 2.69
N ASP A 56 2.52 14.82 1.93
CA ASP A 56 2.89 14.43 0.56
C ASP A 56 2.67 15.64 -0.36
N ARG A 57 3.77 16.29 -0.76
CA ARG A 57 3.75 17.49 -1.60
C ARG A 57 3.15 17.23 -2.97
N GLN A 58 3.28 16.01 -3.47
CA GLN A 58 2.69 15.64 -4.74
C GLN A 58 1.16 15.53 -4.65
N ARG A 59 0.64 14.95 -3.55
CA ARG A 59 -0.80 14.94 -3.29
C ARG A 59 -1.35 16.36 -3.18
N VAL A 60 -0.66 17.22 -2.44
CA VAL A 60 -1.04 18.64 -2.33
C VAL A 60 -1.03 19.32 -3.70
N ALA A 61 0.01 19.12 -4.50
CA ALA A 61 0.09 19.67 -5.86
C ALA A 61 -1.02 19.12 -6.78
N PHE A 62 -1.51 17.94 -6.52
CA PHE A 62 -2.64 17.32 -7.24
C PHE A 62 -4.03 17.77 -6.71
N GLY A 63 -4.05 18.72 -5.75
CA GLY A 63 -5.28 19.26 -5.19
C GLY A 63 -5.83 18.49 -3.98
N ARG A 64 -5.03 17.62 -3.36
CA ARG A 64 -5.34 16.95 -2.10
C ARG A 64 -4.78 17.75 -0.94
N ASN A 65 -5.58 18.60 -0.35
CA ASN A 65 -5.16 19.53 0.70
C ASN A 65 -5.26 18.88 2.10
N ASP A 66 -4.59 17.74 2.26
CA ASP A 66 -4.61 16.94 3.48
C ASP A 66 -3.21 16.48 3.92
N SER A 67 -3.07 16.12 5.19
CA SER A 67 -1.91 15.41 5.73
C SER A 67 -2.26 13.96 6.08
N SER A 68 -1.26 13.10 6.11
CA SER A 68 -1.36 11.74 6.63
C SER A 68 -0.83 11.68 8.05
N GLY A 69 -1.69 11.38 9.01
CA GLY A 69 -1.32 11.22 10.41
C GLY A 69 -0.82 9.81 10.70
N ARG A 70 0.25 9.70 11.47
CA ARG A 70 0.70 8.44 12.09
C ARG A 70 0.76 8.63 13.60
N LEU A 71 0.20 7.68 14.35
CA LEU A 71 0.20 7.70 15.81
C LEU A 71 0.36 6.27 16.31
N GLU A 72 1.44 6.04 17.04
CA GLU A 72 1.76 4.75 17.63
C GLU A 72 2.12 4.94 19.09
N VAL A 73 1.48 4.17 19.98
CA VAL A 73 1.75 4.19 21.43
C VAL A 73 1.88 2.76 21.89
N VAL A 74 2.98 2.45 22.58
CA VAL A 74 3.17 1.10 23.14
C VAL A 74 2.03 0.76 24.13
N PRO A 75 1.54 -0.47 24.19
CA PRO A 75 0.34 -0.83 24.97
C PRO A 75 0.36 -0.36 26.43
N GLU A 76 1.50 -0.46 27.09
CA GLU A 76 1.69 -0.09 28.50
C GLU A 76 1.68 1.43 28.77
N ALA A 77 1.83 2.26 27.74
CA ALA A 77 1.79 3.72 27.85
C ALA A 77 0.41 4.32 27.46
N ARG A 78 -0.50 3.50 26.95
CA ARG A 78 -1.86 3.94 26.54
C ARG A 78 -2.69 4.40 27.73
N GLY A 79 -3.61 5.31 27.48
CA GLY A 79 -4.55 5.84 28.50
C GLY A 79 -3.93 6.82 29.46
N ARG A 80 -2.72 7.31 29.20
CA ARG A 80 -2.02 8.32 30.03
C ARG A 80 -2.07 9.72 29.44
N GLY A 81 -2.82 9.92 28.37
CA GLY A 81 -2.99 11.19 27.71
C GLY A 81 -1.89 11.54 26.68
N ILE A 82 -0.94 10.65 26.45
CA ILE A 82 0.13 10.82 25.44
C ILE A 82 -0.48 10.87 24.05
N GLU A 83 -1.38 9.95 23.76
CA GLU A 83 -2.08 9.83 22.50
C GLU A 83 -2.89 11.09 22.16
N GLN A 84 -3.59 11.68 23.14
CA GLN A 84 -4.35 12.91 22.93
C GLN A 84 -3.43 14.12 22.70
N GLN A 85 -2.26 14.15 23.33
CA GLN A 85 -1.28 15.20 23.14
C GLN A 85 -0.65 15.12 21.74
N LEU A 86 -0.26 13.93 21.29
CA LEU A 86 0.28 13.72 19.95
C LEU A 86 -0.77 14.05 18.89
N LEU A 87 -2.00 13.59 19.07
CA LEU A 87 -3.08 13.85 18.12
C LEU A 87 -3.36 15.35 17.99
N ARG A 88 -3.38 16.10 19.10
CA ARG A 88 -3.48 17.57 19.07
C ARG A 88 -2.32 18.20 18.30
N ARG A 89 -1.09 17.79 18.52
CA ARG A 89 0.07 18.30 17.77
C ARG A 89 -0.05 18.04 16.27
N ILE A 90 -0.52 16.87 15.87
CA ILE A 90 -0.77 16.52 14.46
C ILE A 90 -1.82 17.47 13.86
N LEU A 91 -2.94 17.67 14.56
CA LEU A 91 -4.00 18.58 14.12
C LEU A 91 -3.50 20.04 14.04
N ASP A 92 -2.74 20.50 15.05
CA ASP A 92 -2.24 21.86 15.09
C ASP A 92 -1.23 22.10 13.95
N LEU A 93 -0.30 21.18 13.71
CA LEU A 93 0.63 21.30 12.58
C LEU A 93 -0.09 21.30 11.23
N THR A 94 -1.12 20.45 11.07
CA THR A 94 -1.93 20.44 9.84
C THR A 94 -2.57 21.81 9.59
N ARG A 95 -3.10 22.48 10.64
CA ARG A 95 -3.62 23.86 10.56
C ARG A 95 -2.54 24.88 10.24
N GLU A 96 -1.38 24.80 10.90
CA GLU A 96 -0.24 25.70 10.66
C GLU A 96 0.24 25.63 9.22
N LYS A 97 0.25 24.43 8.64
CA LYS A 97 0.58 24.19 7.23
C LYS A 97 -0.57 24.55 6.27
N ARG A 98 -1.72 25.05 6.78
CA ARG A 98 -2.91 25.47 6.02
C ARG A 98 -3.52 24.37 5.17
N LEU A 99 -3.44 23.15 5.66
CA LEU A 99 -4.15 22.01 5.08
C LEU A 99 -5.57 21.95 5.65
N GLU A 100 -6.48 21.30 4.92
CA GLU A 100 -7.92 21.27 5.25
C GLU A 100 -8.31 20.07 6.11
N ALA A 101 -7.51 19.02 6.07
CA ALA A 101 -7.82 17.78 6.78
C ALA A 101 -6.56 16.98 7.14
N VAL A 102 -6.72 16.09 8.13
CA VAL A 102 -5.76 15.02 8.39
C VAL A 102 -6.45 13.66 8.25
N GLN A 103 -5.77 12.72 7.62
CA GLN A 103 -6.24 11.35 7.45
C GLN A 103 -5.37 10.38 8.25
N PHE A 104 -6.00 9.38 8.86
CA PHE A 104 -5.32 8.26 9.51
C PHE A 104 -5.76 6.96 8.87
N GLN A 105 -4.82 6.05 8.66
CA GLN A 105 -5.12 4.66 8.34
C GLN A 105 -5.05 3.80 9.60
N CYS A 106 -6.05 2.97 9.79
CA CYS A 106 -6.19 2.09 10.94
C CYS A 106 -6.70 0.73 10.51
N SER A 107 -6.12 -0.34 11.05
CA SER A 107 -6.73 -1.68 10.90
C SER A 107 -8.11 -1.71 11.56
N GLY A 108 -9.11 -2.27 10.90
CA GLY A 108 -10.44 -2.49 11.51
C GLY A 108 -10.43 -3.39 12.75
N LYS A 109 -9.29 -4.04 13.04
CA LYS A 109 -9.06 -4.82 14.26
C LYS A 109 -8.34 -4.04 15.36
N ASP A 110 -7.83 -2.85 15.08
CA ASP A 110 -7.22 -1.96 16.07
C ASP A 110 -8.31 -1.12 16.76
N THR A 111 -9.02 -1.76 17.67
CA THR A 111 -10.13 -1.12 18.40
C THR A 111 -9.66 0.03 19.29
N TRP A 112 -8.42 -0.01 19.79
CA TRP A 112 -7.86 1.08 20.58
C TRP A 112 -7.70 2.35 19.74
N LYS A 113 -7.04 2.23 18.57
CA LYS A 113 -6.80 3.38 17.69
C LYS A 113 -8.10 3.92 17.09
N SER A 114 -9.02 3.04 16.67
CA SER A 114 -10.31 3.47 16.15
C SER A 114 -11.17 4.19 17.21
N SER A 115 -11.16 3.73 18.46
CA SER A 115 -11.85 4.43 19.56
C SER A 115 -11.25 5.81 19.81
N LEU A 116 -9.93 5.91 19.89
CA LEU A 116 -9.23 7.18 20.07
C LEU A 116 -9.58 8.18 18.95
N LEU A 117 -9.55 7.75 17.69
CA LEU A 117 -9.88 8.60 16.55
C LEU A 117 -11.35 9.06 16.59
N ASN A 118 -12.29 8.15 16.86
CA ASN A 118 -13.71 8.49 16.98
C ASN A 118 -13.98 9.47 18.13
N GLU A 119 -13.39 9.26 19.31
CA GLU A 119 -13.51 10.17 20.46
C GLU A 119 -12.91 11.56 20.15
N ALA A 120 -11.93 11.64 19.30
CA ALA A 120 -11.33 12.89 18.83
C ALA A 120 -12.09 13.55 17.66
N GLY A 121 -13.22 13.00 17.24
CA GLY A 121 -14.09 13.57 16.20
C GLY A 121 -13.70 13.19 14.76
N PHE A 122 -12.81 12.22 14.59
CA PHE A 122 -12.56 11.66 13.27
C PHE A 122 -13.77 10.85 12.82
N ARG A 123 -14.07 10.92 11.53
CA ARG A 123 -15.11 10.12 10.89
C ARG A 123 -14.48 9.06 9.98
N ASP A 124 -15.11 7.92 9.89
CA ASP A 124 -14.86 6.90 8.90
C ASP A 124 -15.09 7.47 7.50
N LEU A 125 -14.10 7.34 6.63
CA LEU A 125 -14.12 7.93 5.29
C LEU A 125 -14.12 6.88 4.19
N HIS A 126 -13.26 5.87 4.30
CA HIS A 126 -13.07 4.88 3.22
C HIS A 126 -12.44 3.59 3.72
N HIS A 127 -12.71 2.48 3.02
CA HIS A 127 -12.27 1.15 3.38
C HIS A 127 -11.42 0.51 2.28
N TYR A 128 -10.35 -0.19 2.70
CA TYR A 128 -9.53 -1.04 1.86
C TYR A 128 -9.47 -2.45 2.44
N PHE A 129 -9.52 -3.45 1.58
CA PHE A 129 -9.27 -4.83 1.98
C PHE A 129 -7.87 -5.26 1.57
N SER A 130 -7.13 -5.80 2.54
CA SER A 130 -6.02 -6.69 2.25
C SER A 130 -6.60 -8.08 2.04
N MET A 131 -6.32 -8.68 0.90
CA MET A 131 -6.81 -10.02 0.57
C MET A 131 -5.64 -11.01 0.44
N VAL A 132 -5.90 -12.25 0.74
CA VAL A 132 -4.91 -13.33 0.68
C VAL A 132 -5.48 -14.55 -0.02
N ARG A 133 -4.62 -15.22 -0.76
CA ARG A 133 -4.85 -16.56 -1.27
C ARG A 133 -3.72 -17.48 -0.83
N LYS A 134 -4.07 -18.63 -0.26
CA LYS A 134 -3.14 -19.68 0.18
C LYS A 134 -3.24 -20.91 -0.71
N GLY A 135 -2.11 -21.53 -0.98
CA GLY A 135 -2.02 -22.77 -1.73
C GLY A 135 -1.09 -22.67 -2.94
N SER A 136 -0.57 -23.83 -3.37
CA SER A 136 0.44 -23.97 -4.42
C SER A 136 -0.12 -24.25 -5.81
N LEU A 137 -1.44 -24.35 -5.95
CA LEU A 137 -2.08 -24.64 -7.23
C LEU A 137 -2.83 -23.42 -7.75
N LEU A 138 -2.68 -23.13 -9.04
CA LEU A 138 -3.48 -22.11 -9.71
C LEU A 138 -4.97 -22.51 -9.76
N PRO A 139 -5.90 -21.55 -9.60
CA PRO A 139 -7.33 -21.80 -9.76
C PRO A 139 -7.77 -21.98 -11.23
N GLY A 140 -6.82 -21.89 -12.16
CA GLY A 140 -7.01 -22.04 -13.60
C GLY A 140 -5.80 -21.53 -14.37
N LYS A 141 -5.80 -21.72 -15.69
CA LYS A 141 -4.74 -21.16 -16.56
C LYS A 141 -5.11 -19.74 -17.01
N ALA A 142 -4.08 -18.91 -17.25
CA ALA A 142 -4.26 -17.64 -17.91
C ALA A 142 -4.78 -17.87 -19.35
N PHE A 143 -5.97 -17.36 -19.62
CA PHE A 143 -6.57 -17.39 -20.95
C PHE A 143 -6.60 -15.99 -21.51
N TRP A 144 -5.72 -15.73 -22.46
CA TRP A 144 -5.58 -14.42 -23.08
C TRP A 144 -6.66 -14.23 -24.16
N PRO A 145 -7.36 -13.08 -24.17
CA PRO A 145 -8.32 -12.78 -25.22
C PRO A 145 -7.71 -12.82 -26.62
N GLU A 146 -8.49 -13.17 -27.61
CA GLU A 146 -8.05 -13.16 -29.01
C GLU A 146 -7.53 -11.77 -29.41
N GLY A 147 -6.37 -11.75 -30.09
CA GLY A 147 -5.67 -10.50 -30.45
C GLY A 147 -4.83 -9.87 -29.34
N ALA A 148 -4.91 -10.37 -28.12
CA ALA A 148 -4.04 -9.88 -27.05
C ALA A 148 -2.65 -10.57 -27.12
N ILE A 149 -1.61 -9.73 -27.06
CA ILE A 149 -0.20 -10.18 -26.97
C ILE A 149 0.28 -9.82 -25.57
N HIS A 150 0.95 -10.73 -24.87
CA HIS A 150 1.57 -10.43 -23.59
C HIS A 150 3.09 -10.57 -23.63
N ARG A 151 3.76 -9.81 -22.78
CA ARG A 151 5.23 -9.82 -22.61
C ARG A 151 5.56 -9.71 -21.13
N HIS A 152 6.69 -10.30 -20.75
CA HIS A 152 7.23 -10.21 -19.41
C HIS A 152 8.52 -9.40 -19.40
N ARG A 153 8.74 -8.67 -18.32
CA ARG A 153 9.99 -7.97 -18.05
C ARG A 153 10.29 -8.08 -16.56
N MET A 154 11.52 -8.43 -16.21
CA MET A 154 11.98 -8.26 -14.85
C MET A 154 12.12 -6.76 -14.56
N PHE A 155 11.66 -6.32 -13.41
CA PHE A 155 11.61 -4.89 -13.07
C PHE A 155 12.99 -4.22 -13.15
N LYS A 156 14.02 -4.89 -12.64
CA LYS A 156 15.42 -4.44 -12.72
C LYS A 156 15.92 -4.23 -14.16
N GLU A 157 15.33 -4.90 -15.12
CA GLU A 157 15.71 -4.86 -16.54
C GLU A 157 14.81 -3.93 -17.37
N ALA A 158 13.76 -3.40 -16.76
CA ALA A 158 12.82 -2.53 -17.44
C ALA A 158 13.46 -1.19 -17.80
N SER A 159 13.29 -0.77 -19.05
CA SER A 159 13.73 0.56 -19.50
C SER A 159 12.84 1.66 -18.88
N ASP A 160 13.36 2.88 -18.83
CA ASP A 160 12.57 4.04 -18.37
C ASP A 160 11.33 4.28 -19.25
N GLU A 161 11.37 3.89 -20.52
CA GLU A 161 10.22 3.96 -21.43
C GLU A 161 9.16 2.92 -21.05
N GLU A 162 9.55 1.65 -20.81
CA GLU A 162 8.62 0.61 -20.34
C GLU A 162 8.00 0.98 -19.00
N LEU A 163 8.76 1.56 -18.07
CA LEU A 163 8.26 2.03 -16.78
C LEU A 163 7.31 3.23 -16.93
N ARG A 164 7.62 4.17 -17.81
CA ARG A 164 6.76 5.31 -18.12
C ARG A 164 5.41 4.86 -18.68
N ASP A 165 5.40 3.92 -19.61
CA ASP A 165 4.19 3.40 -20.23
C ASP A 165 3.34 2.62 -19.21
N ALA A 166 3.97 1.76 -18.40
CA ALA A 166 3.31 1.04 -17.32
C ALA A 166 2.68 2.00 -16.31
N LEU A 167 3.43 3.03 -15.93
CA LEU A 167 2.99 4.05 -14.97
C LEU A 167 1.83 4.89 -15.53
N ALA A 168 1.91 5.32 -16.79
CA ALA A 168 0.86 6.07 -17.45
C ALA A 168 -0.47 5.28 -17.48
N LEU A 169 -0.40 3.99 -17.85
CA LEU A 169 -1.55 3.10 -17.82
C LEU A 169 -2.11 2.90 -16.41
N SER A 170 -1.24 2.72 -15.42
CA SER A 170 -1.64 2.54 -14.02
C SER A 170 -2.29 3.80 -13.48
N ASN A 171 -1.70 4.97 -13.75
CA ASN A 171 -2.25 6.27 -13.36
C ASN A 171 -3.61 6.53 -13.99
N GLU A 172 -3.81 6.21 -15.29
CA GLU A 172 -5.13 6.28 -15.94
C GLU A 172 -6.14 5.34 -15.26
N ALA A 173 -5.74 4.07 -15.05
CA ALA A 173 -6.63 3.05 -14.53
C ALA A 173 -7.08 3.32 -13.08
N PHE A 174 -6.21 3.94 -12.27
CA PHE A 174 -6.44 4.22 -10.85
C PHE A 174 -6.95 5.63 -10.57
N SER A 175 -7.03 6.51 -11.57
CA SER A 175 -7.47 7.89 -11.40
C SER A 175 -8.88 8.06 -10.81
N GLU A 176 -9.70 7.00 -10.82
CA GLU A 176 -11.04 6.97 -10.24
C GLU A 176 -11.07 6.47 -8.80
N LEU A 177 -9.94 5.95 -8.29
CA LEU A 177 -9.89 5.39 -6.94
C LEU A 177 -9.83 6.50 -5.89
N PHE A 178 -10.34 6.19 -4.73
CA PHE A 178 -10.25 7.07 -3.57
C PHE A 178 -8.77 7.41 -3.27
N ASN A 179 -8.51 8.65 -2.92
CA ASN A 179 -7.17 9.16 -2.59
C ASN A 179 -6.10 8.96 -3.68
N TYR A 180 -6.52 8.74 -4.94
CA TYR A 180 -5.57 8.65 -6.03
C TYR A 180 -4.69 9.90 -6.11
N SER A 181 -3.40 9.67 -6.28
CA SER A 181 -2.39 10.67 -6.64
C SER A 181 -1.43 10.01 -7.64
N PRO A 182 -1.05 10.66 -8.74
CA PRO A 182 -0.18 10.06 -9.73
C PRO A 182 1.23 9.87 -9.17
N TRP A 183 1.84 8.75 -9.46
CA TRP A 183 3.25 8.53 -9.11
C TRP A 183 4.16 9.18 -10.15
N PRO A 184 5.27 9.83 -9.74
CA PRO A 184 6.26 10.32 -10.67
C PRO A 184 7.16 9.18 -11.17
N LEU A 185 7.63 9.31 -12.42
CA LEU A 185 8.52 8.31 -13.00
C LEU A 185 9.83 8.18 -12.22
N GLU A 186 10.35 9.29 -11.72
CA GLU A 186 11.61 9.34 -10.97
C GLU A 186 11.57 8.47 -9.72
N ARG A 187 10.42 8.43 -9.03
CA ARG A 187 10.23 7.57 -7.86
C ARG A 187 10.28 6.10 -8.25
N LEU A 188 9.63 5.74 -9.37
CA LEU A 188 9.61 4.37 -9.87
C LEU A 188 11.00 3.91 -10.35
N VAL A 189 11.74 4.79 -11.03
CA VAL A 189 13.12 4.55 -11.47
C VAL A 189 14.03 4.37 -10.25
N SER A 190 13.92 5.25 -9.25
CA SER A 190 14.68 5.12 -7.99
C SER A 190 14.39 3.80 -7.28
N PHE A 191 13.12 3.40 -7.21
CA PHE A 191 12.74 2.11 -6.63
C PHE A 191 13.33 0.94 -7.42
N ARG A 192 13.26 0.93 -8.77
CA ARG A 192 13.90 -0.08 -9.60
C ARG A 192 15.39 -0.23 -9.29
N ASP A 193 16.09 0.90 -9.14
CA ASP A 193 17.54 0.91 -9.00
C ASP A 193 17.99 0.49 -7.59
N THR A 194 17.15 0.67 -6.57
CA THR A 194 17.48 0.45 -5.15
C THR A 194 16.87 -0.81 -4.54
N THR A 195 15.72 -1.30 -5.02
CA THR A 195 15.03 -2.45 -4.40
C THR A 195 15.87 -3.73 -4.47
N GLU A 196 15.81 -4.54 -3.43
CA GLU A 196 16.35 -5.91 -3.39
C GLU A 196 15.27 -6.96 -3.68
N ASP A 197 14.02 -6.54 -3.75
CA ASP A 197 12.90 -7.40 -4.10
C ASP A 197 12.94 -7.83 -5.58
N VAL A 198 12.37 -8.97 -5.86
CA VAL A 198 12.31 -9.52 -7.22
C VAL A 198 10.91 -9.31 -7.78
N LEU A 199 10.80 -8.32 -8.68
CA LEU A 199 9.53 -8.00 -9.32
C LEU A 199 9.52 -8.40 -10.79
N ARG A 200 8.35 -8.86 -11.25
CA ARG A 200 8.06 -9.10 -12.66
C ARG A 200 6.89 -8.26 -13.13
N LEU A 201 7.10 -7.55 -14.23
CA LEU A 201 6.04 -6.85 -14.96
C LEU A 201 5.49 -7.77 -16.05
N THR A 202 4.19 -7.91 -16.10
CA THR A 202 3.47 -8.54 -17.23
C THR A 202 2.71 -7.46 -17.97
N PHE A 203 3.06 -7.23 -19.22
CA PHE A 203 2.42 -6.27 -20.10
C PHE A 203 1.44 -6.99 -21.03
N ALA A 204 0.25 -6.43 -21.23
CA ALA A 204 -0.72 -6.87 -22.21
C ALA A 204 -0.94 -5.80 -23.29
N TYR A 205 -0.76 -6.19 -24.54
CA TYR A 205 -0.94 -5.32 -25.70
C TYR A 205 -2.14 -5.78 -26.53
N PHE A 206 -2.83 -4.81 -27.10
CA PHE A 206 -3.86 -5.03 -28.10
C PHE A 206 -3.65 -4.05 -29.28
N GLU A 207 -3.54 -4.57 -30.50
CA GLU A 207 -3.22 -3.76 -31.69
C GLU A 207 -1.95 -2.89 -31.51
N GLY A 208 -0.95 -3.44 -30.85
CA GLY A 208 0.34 -2.76 -30.58
C GLY A 208 0.31 -1.73 -29.44
N ARG A 209 -0.84 -1.47 -28.82
CA ARG A 209 -0.97 -0.55 -27.68
C ARG A 209 -0.94 -1.28 -26.36
N LEU A 210 -0.26 -0.74 -25.36
CA LEU A 210 -0.31 -1.23 -24.00
C LEU A 210 -1.70 -1.00 -23.41
N VAL A 211 -2.38 -2.07 -23.00
CA VAL A 211 -3.76 -2.03 -22.49
C VAL A 211 -3.93 -2.65 -21.12
N GLY A 212 -2.89 -3.32 -20.61
CA GLY A 212 -2.92 -3.93 -19.30
C GLY A 212 -1.53 -4.17 -18.73
N VAL A 213 -1.40 -4.09 -17.43
CA VAL A 213 -0.16 -4.38 -16.70
C VAL A 213 -0.48 -5.07 -15.37
N CYS A 214 0.37 -6.01 -14.99
CA CYS A 214 0.37 -6.64 -13.66
C CYS A 214 1.80 -6.61 -13.11
N TRP A 215 1.94 -6.20 -11.85
CA TRP A 215 3.20 -6.25 -11.12
C TRP A 215 3.10 -7.35 -10.07
N SER A 216 4.04 -8.26 -10.12
CA SER A 216 4.12 -9.40 -9.20
C SER A 216 5.46 -9.34 -8.47
N GLU A 217 5.43 -9.39 -7.14
CA GLU A 217 6.59 -9.20 -6.28
C GLU A 217 6.84 -10.40 -5.39
N ASP A 218 8.09 -10.81 -5.31
CA ASP A 218 8.67 -11.65 -4.29
C ASP A 218 9.55 -10.76 -3.40
N SER A 219 9.06 -10.44 -2.20
CA SER A 219 9.81 -9.67 -1.20
C SER A 219 10.91 -10.53 -0.57
N VAL A 220 11.97 -10.79 -1.36
CA VAL A 220 13.03 -11.76 -1.02
C VAL A 220 13.68 -11.48 0.34
N PRO A 221 14.11 -10.25 0.68
CA PRO A 221 14.69 -9.97 1.98
C PRO A 221 13.73 -10.27 3.13
N TYR A 222 12.49 -9.81 3.01
CA TYR A 222 11.46 -10.01 4.02
C TYR A 222 11.11 -11.49 4.22
N ASN A 223 10.92 -12.22 3.13
CA ASN A 223 10.67 -13.67 3.17
C ASN A 223 11.81 -14.44 3.83
N ALA A 224 13.05 -14.07 3.52
CA ALA A 224 14.23 -14.72 4.10
C ALA A 224 14.34 -14.45 5.60
N GLU A 225 14.14 -13.21 6.04
CA GLU A 225 14.24 -12.81 7.45
C GLU A 225 13.16 -13.50 8.32
N HIS A 226 11.94 -13.63 7.78
CA HIS A 226 10.81 -14.16 8.55
C HIS A 226 10.45 -15.62 8.23
N GLY A 227 11.20 -16.29 7.35
CA GLY A 227 10.93 -17.67 6.94
C GLY A 227 9.59 -17.85 6.23
N LEU A 228 9.16 -16.82 5.47
CA LEU A 228 7.89 -16.79 4.76
C LEU A 228 8.04 -17.21 3.30
N LYS A 229 6.90 -17.44 2.65
CA LYS A 229 6.78 -17.73 1.21
C LYS A 229 5.65 -16.89 0.62
N ASP A 230 5.72 -15.60 0.88
CA ASP A 230 4.69 -14.64 0.53
C ASP A 230 5.06 -13.91 -0.77
N GLY A 231 4.07 -13.78 -1.64
CA GLY A 231 4.18 -12.99 -2.87
C GLY A 231 3.05 -11.97 -2.94
N TRP A 232 3.24 -10.95 -3.74
CA TRP A 232 2.33 -9.83 -3.86
C TRP A 232 1.91 -9.59 -5.30
N ILE A 233 0.67 -9.18 -5.50
CA ILE A 233 0.18 -8.54 -6.71
C ILE A 233 -0.06 -7.07 -6.36
N ASP A 234 0.93 -6.21 -6.67
CA ASP A 234 0.94 -4.82 -6.25
C ASP A 234 0.11 -3.94 -7.17
N VAL A 235 0.19 -4.22 -8.47
CA VAL A 235 -0.54 -3.48 -9.49
C VAL A 235 -1.24 -4.46 -10.42
N LEU A 236 -2.54 -4.24 -10.63
CA LEU A 236 -3.32 -4.85 -11.69
C LEU A 236 -4.14 -3.76 -12.37
N ALA A 237 -3.67 -3.28 -13.50
CA ALA A 237 -4.31 -2.23 -14.26
C ALA A 237 -4.72 -2.69 -15.65
N VAL A 238 -5.93 -2.30 -16.07
CA VAL A 238 -6.44 -2.49 -17.44
C VAL A 238 -7.09 -1.19 -17.89
N SER A 239 -6.69 -0.70 -19.06
CA SER A 239 -7.25 0.52 -19.65
C SER A 239 -8.78 0.43 -19.80
N ARG A 240 -9.49 1.50 -19.56
CA ARG A 240 -10.97 1.53 -19.51
C ARG A 240 -11.64 0.89 -20.72
N PRO A 241 -11.24 1.18 -21.98
CA PRO A 241 -11.88 0.58 -23.16
C PRO A 241 -11.69 -0.93 -23.29
N HIS A 242 -10.72 -1.51 -22.58
CA HIS A 242 -10.37 -2.93 -22.66
C HIS A 242 -10.80 -3.74 -21.44
N ARG A 243 -11.48 -3.10 -20.47
CA ARG A 243 -12.06 -3.80 -19.30
C ARG A 243 -13.18 -4.76 -19.71
N ARG A 244 -13.48 -5.75 -18.88
CA ARG A 244 -14.52 -6.76 -19.05
C ARG A 244 -14.33 -7.70 -20.25
N ARG A 245 -13.11 -7.79 -20.77
CA ARG A 245 -12.71 -8.67 -21.88
C ARG A 245 -11.85 -9.85 -21.43
N GLY A 246 -11.70 -10.08 -20.11
CA GLY A 246 -10.89 -11.16 -19.56
C GLY A 246 -9.42 -10.81 -19.29
N LEU A 247 -8.93 -9.65 -19.75
CA LEU A 247 -7.53 -9.24 -19.58
C LEU A 247 -7.06 -9.22 -18.12
N GLY A 248 -7.86 -8.64 -17.21
CA GLY A 248 -7.50 -8.60 -15.79
C GLY A 248 -7.36 -9.99 -15.18
N LYS A 249 -8.22 -10.93 -15.58
CA LYS A 249 -8.12 -12.33 -15.13
C LYS A 249 -6.88 -13.02 -15.69
N ALA A 250 -6.55 -12.79 -16.96
CA ALA A 250 -5.35 -13.35 -17.58
C ALA A 250 -4.08 -12.81 -16.91
N LEU A 251 -4.00 -11.49 -16.71
CA LEU A 251 -2.88 -10.82 -16.07
C LEU A 251 -2.61 -11.32 -14.65
N ILE A 252 -3.64 -11.40 -13.81
CA ILE A 252 -3.45 -11.86 -12.43
C ILE A 252 -3.10 -13.35 -12.36
N LEU A 253 -3.72 -14.19 -13.19
CA LEU A 253 -3.36 -15.61 -13.25
C LEU A 253 -1.93 -15.83 -13.71
N ASP A 254 -1.45 -15.05 -14.68
CA ASP A 254 -0.07 -15.08 -15.12
C ASP A 254 0.88 -14.62 -14.01
N GLY A 255 0.54 -13.56 -13.29
CA GLY A 255 1.31 -13.09 -12.13
C GLY A 255 1.38 -14.15 -11.03
N MET A 256 0.25 -14.77 -10.70
CA MET A 256 0.17 -15.84 -9.71
C MET A 256 0.98 -17.08 -10.14
N ASP A 257 0.95 -17.45 -11.42
CA ASP A 257 1.72 -18.59 -11.93
C ASP A 257 3.23 -18.38 -11.73
N TRP A 258 3.70 -17.19 -12.00
CA TRP A 258 5.10 -16.83 -11.77
C TRP A 258 5.47 -16.88 -10.28
N LEU A 259 4.64 -16.32 -9.38
CA LEU A 259 4.89 -16.36 -7.94
C LEU A 259 4.92 -17.80 -7.40
N LEU A 260 3.96 -18.62 -7.82
CA LEU A 260 3.93 -20.04 -7.46
C LEU A 260 5.13 -20.81 -8.01
N GLY A 261 5.57 -20.48 -9.24
CA GLY A 261 6.77 -21.06 -9.86
C GLY A 261 8.08 -20.71 -9.10
N ARG A 262 8.08 -19.63 -8.32
CA ARG A 262 9.18 -19.27 -7.40
C ARG A 262 9.08 -19.98 -6.05
N GLY A 263 8.03 -20.79 -5.83
CA GLY A 263 7.81 -21.52 -4.59
C GLY A 263 7.05 -20.75 -3.53
N LEU A 264 6.51 -19.57 -3.88
CA LEU A 264 5.66 -18.78 -2.99
C LEU A 264 4.26 -19.38 -2.98
N ASN A 265 3.66 -19.56 -1.83
CA ASN A 265 2.36 -20.24 -1.69
C ASN A 265 1.30 -19.44 -0.93
N VAL A 266 1.65 -18.22 -0.55
CA VAL A 266 0.74 -17.22 0.01
C VAL A 266 0.83 -15.98 -0.87
N ILE A 267 -0.27 -15.59 -1.50
CA ILE A 267 -0.31 -14.45 -2.41
C ILE A 267 -1.23 -13.39 -1.83
N HIS A 268 -0.72 -12.18 -1.71
CA HIS A 268 -1.41 -11.03 -1.17
C HIS A 268 -1.76 -10.02 -2.26
N LEU A 269 -2.80 -9.22 -2.02
CA LEU A 269 -3.12 -8.02 -2.79
C LEU A 269 -3.96 -7.05 -1.94
N GLY A 270 -3.94 -5.78 -2.33
CA GLY A 270 -4.83 -4.76 -1.79
C GLY A 270 -5.97 -4.43 -2.76
N VAL A 271 -7.13 -4.06 -2.24
CA VAL A 271 -8.26 -3.63 -3.07
C VAL A 271 -9.13 -2.62 -2.34
N ASP A 272 -9.58 -1.61 -3.07
CA ASP A 272 -10.61 -0.68 -2.64
C ASP A 272 -11.93 -1.45 -2.39
N ALA A 273 -12.52 -1.29 -1.20
CA ALA A 273 -13.72 -2.01 -0.80
C ALA A 273 -14.94 -1.66 -1.68
N GLU A 274 -14.94 -0.50 -2.33
CA GLU A 274 -15.99 -0.10 -3.27
C GLU A 274 -15.78 -0.67 -4.69
N ASN A 275 -14.58 -1.17 -5.00
CA ASN A 275 -14.28 -1.78 -6.30
C ASN A 275 -14.84 -3.20 -6.42
N ARG A 276 -16.18 -3.31 -6.51
CA ARG A 276 -16.90 -4.59 -6.59
C ARG A 276 -16.44 -5.48 -7.74
N ASN A 277 -15.97 -4.89 -8.85
CA ASN A 277 -15.49 -5.65 -9.99
C ASN A 277 -14.16 -6.36 -9.68
N ALA A 278 -13.22 -5.69 -9.04
CA ALA A 278 -11.96 -6.26 -8.62
C ALA A 278 -12.19 -7.29 -7.50
N LEU A 279 -13.03 -6.99 -6.49
CA LEU A 279 -13.42 -7.91 -5.44
C LEU A 279 -14.01 -9.22 -6.00
N GLY A 280 -14.95 -9.11 -6.95
CA GLY A 280 -15.53 -10.27 -7.60
C GLY A 280 -14.51 -11.11 -8.37
N LEU A 281 -13.57 -10.47 -9.06
CA LEU A 281 -12.46 -11.14 -9.74
C LEU A 281 -11.59 -11.89 -8.73
N TYR A 282 -11.09 -11.22 -7.70
CA TYR A 282 -10.19 -11.82 -6.72
C TYR A 282 -10.85 -12.96 -5.94
N THR A 283 -12.09 -12.78 -5.50
CA THR A 283 -12.86 -13.84 -4.84
C THR A 283 -13.03 -15.05 -5.77
N SER A 284 -13.31 -14.86 -7.06
CA SER A 284 -13.41 -15.96 -8.05
C SER A 284 -12.11 -16.72 -8.26
N LEU A 285 -10.99 -16.14 -7.89
CA LEU A 285 -9.65 -16.74 -7.95
C LEU A 285 -9.19 -17.32 -6.61
N GLY A 286 -10.08 -17.34 -5.61
CA GLY A 286 -9.82 -17.94 -4.30
C GLY A 286 -9.15 -17.03 -3.30
N PHE A 287 -9.10 -15.72 -3.55
CA PHE A 287 -8.70 -14.75 -2.53
C PHE A 287 -9.84 -14.55 -1.52
N SER A 288 -9.47 -14.38 -0.27
CA SER A 288 -10.37 -14.02 0.82
C SER A 288 -9.85 -12.76 1.53
N VAL A 289 -10.76 -12.00 2.11
CA VAL A 289 -10.38 -10.83 2.91
C VAL A 289 -9.61 -11.31 4.14
N LEU A 290 -8.43 -10.76 4.31
CA LEU A 290 -7.52 -11.03 5.41
C LEU A 290 -7.79 -10.06 6.56
N HIS A 291 -7.77 -8.78 6.25
CA HIS A 291 -8.17 -7.71 7.15
C HIS A 291 -8.65 -6.49 6.36
N GLU A 292 -9.31 -5.61 7.07
CA GLU A 292 -9.79 -4.34 6.59
C GLU A 292 -8.92 -3.22 7.15
N ASN A 293 -8.59 -2.24 6.30
CA ASN A 293 -7.99 -0.98 6.68
C ASN A 293 -9.01 0.14 6.46
N ILE A 294 -9.19 0.96 7.47
CA ILE A 294 -10.14 2.07 7.47
C ILE A 294 -9.34 3.37 7.41
N THR A 295 -9.71 4.25 6.49
CA THR A 295 -9.23 5.63 6.48
C THR A 295 -10.20 6.48 7.29
N TYR A 296 -9.69 7.10 8.34
CA TYR A 296 -10.39 8.11 9.14
C TYR A 296 -9.94 9.49 8.71
N VAL A 297 -10.84 10.47 8.79
CA VAL A 297 -10.55 11.86 8.44
C VAL A 297 -11.09 12.81 9.50
N HIS A 298 -10.35 13.87 9.76
CA HIS A 298 -10.78 15.01 10.57
C HIS A 298 -10.49 16.30 9.80
N ASP A 299 -11.51 17.12 9.60
CA ASP A 299 -11.38 18.44 9.01
C ASP A 299 -10.78 19.40 10.06
N VAL A 300 -9.84 20.28 9.72
CA VAL A 300 -9.07 21.11 10.66
C VAL A 300 -9.26 22.61 10.47
#